data_233b21764afc8a361c61968244b93b29
#
_entry.id   233b21764afc8a361c61968244b93b29
#
_cell.length_a   1.000
_cell.length_b   1.000
_cell.length_c   1.000
_cell.angle_alpha   90.00
_cell.angle_beta   90.00
_cell.angle_gamma   90.00
#
_symmetry.space_group_name_H-M   'P 1'
#
loop_
_entity.id
_entity.type
_entity.pdbx_description
1 polymer ?
#
loop_
_entity_poly.entity_id
_entity_poly.type
_entity_poly.pdbx_seq_one_letter_code
_entity_poly.pdbx_strand_id
1 'polypeptide(L)'
;MRCFPQLTAAALLLATAVPGSAWAGATFNKTLQLQGTNFQVQSSGEGSQQQLTITTTGAKPAIKPIRQTVNGQVVGAEVADLNANGLPEIYVYVQGAGSCSYGEVVAYAVIKGNEPSPITLPELTGANAEGYQCHDQFQVVEDCLARRFPIYKPGDSNAKASGGQRQICYKLKAGEAGWLLRPTSVDKF
;
A
#
# COMPACT_ATOMS: atom_id res chain seq x y z
N MET A 1 9.45 20.92 -82.57
CA MET A 1 8.99 20.06 -81.46
C MET A 1 10.18 19.87 -80.55
N ARG A 2 10.19 20.50 -79.36
CA ARG A 2 11.22 20.35 -78.34
C ARG A 2 10.59 19.68 -77.11
N CYS A 3 11.03 18.45 -76.80
CA CYS A 3 10.64 17.75 -75.56
C CYS A 3 11.52 18.26 -74.41
N PHE A 4 10.85 18.67 -73.32
CA PHE A 4 11.50 18.92 -72.02
C PHE A 4 11.40 17.67 -71.17
N PRO A 5 12.46 17.27 -70.45
CA PRO A 5 12.35 16.23 -69.47
C PRO A 5 11.85 16.80 -68.12
N GLN A 6 10.90 16.13 -67.53
CA GLN A 6 10.42 16.41 -66.17
C GLN A 6 11.41 15.80 -65.15
N LEU A 7 11.94 16.66 -64.28
CA LEU A 7 12.66 16.21 -63.07
C LEU A 7 11.65 15.89 -61.98
N THR A 8 11.57 14.64 -61.57
CA THR A 8 10.83 14.20 -60.37
C THR A 8 11.78 14.31 -59.16
N ALA A 9 11.52 15.25 -58.28
CA ALA A 9 12.18 15.36 -57.00
C ALA A 9 11.55 14.35 -56.00
N ALA A 10 12.31 13.34 -55.60
CA ALA A 10 11.94 12.44 -54.51
C ALA A 10 12.27 13.10 -53.18
N ALA A 11 11.27 13.43 -52.41
CA ALA A 11 11.40 13.91 -51.04
C ALA A 11 11.58 12.73 -50.08
N LEU A 12 12.82 12.65 -49.53
CA LEU A 12 13.17 11.65 -48.53
C LEU A 12 12.65 12.14 -47.15
N LEU A 13 11.55 11.57 -46.66
CA LEU A 13 11.03 11.79 -45.29
C LEU A 13 11.91 11.02 -44.29
N LEU A 14 12.78 11.72 -43.58
CA LEU A 14 13.44 11.16 -42.38
C LEU A 14 12.40 11.13 -41.26
N ALA A 15 11.92 9.94 -40.91
CA ALA A 15 11.17 9.71 -39.70
C ALA A 15 12.15 9.67 -38.50
N THR A 16 12.20 10.73 -37.72
CA THR A 16 12.90 10.76 -36.42
C THR A 16 12.07 9.94 -35.41
N ALA A 17 12.54 8.72 -35.12
CA ALA A 17 12.00 7.95 -33.99
C ALA A 17 12.39 8.65 -32.68
N VAL A 18 11.42 9.26 -32.01
CA VAL A 18 11.57 9.73 -30.63
C VAL A 18 11.60 8.49 -29.73
N PRO A 19 12.66 8.23 -28.94
CA PRO A 19 12.62 7.15 -27.98
C PRO A 19 11.55 7.48 -26.94
N GLY A 20 10.42 6.79 -27.00
CA GLY A 20 9.41 6.82 -25.97
C GLY A 20 10.04 6.30 -24.68
N SER A 21 10.22 7.17 -23.69
CA SER A 21 10.55 6.76 -22.32
C SER A 21 9.41 5.85 -21.87
N ALA A 22 9.67 4.54 -21.84
CA ALA A 22 8.79 3.60 -21.20
C ALA A 22 8.79 3.95 -19.69
N TRP A 23 7.84 4.72 -19.27
CA TRP A 23 7.55 4.91 -17.86
C TRP A 23 7.13 3.54 -17.34
N ALA A 24 7.93 2.94 -16.45
CA ALA A 24 7.49 1.79 -15.70
C ALA A 24 6.17 2.21 -15.01
N GLY A 25 5.04 1.69 -15.48
CA GLY A 25 3.73 2.11 -15.03
C GLY A 25 3.61 1.87 -13.53
N ALA A 26 2.93 2.77 -12.82
CA ALA A 26 2.58 2.54 -11.43
C ALA A 26 1.81 1.22 -11.34
N THR A 27 2.28 0.27 -10.55
CA THR A 27 1.60 -1.02 -10.35
C THR A 27 0.38 -0.87 -9.46
N PHE A 28 0.35 0.18 -8.63
CA PHE A 28 -0.80 0.57 -7.83
C PHE A 28 -0.99 2.09 -7.90
N ASN A 29 -2.23 2.52 -8.07
CA ASN A 29 -2.57 3.94 -8.09
C ASN A 29 -4.00 4.12 -7.57
N LYS A 30 -4.15 4.77 -6.41
CA LYS A 30 -5.44 5.00 -5.78
C LYS A 30 -5.49 6.38 -5.13
N THR A 31 -6.59 7.09 -5.34
CA THR A 31 -6.93 8.33 -4.63
C THR A 31 -7.98 8.03 -3.58
N LEU A 32 -7.76 8.52 -2.38
CA LEU A 32 -8.63 8.35 -1.21
C LEU A 32 -8.87 9.73 -0.59
N GLN A 33 -10.02 9.89 0.06
CA GLN A 33 -10.37 11.16 0.70
C GLN A 33 -11.04 10.91 2.05
N LEU A 34 -10.61 11.65 3.06
CA LEU A 34 -11.27 11.69 4.37
C LEU A 34 -11.01 13.06 5.03
N GLN A 35 -12.04 13.64 5.66
CA GLN A 35 -11.95 14.88 6.45
C GLN A 35 -11.24 16.04 5.71
N GLY A 36 -11.54 16.20 4.40
CA GLY A 36 -10.97 17.26 3.57
C GLY A 36 -9.53 17.04 3.11
N THR A 37 -8.89 15.93 3.50
CA THR A 37 -7.57 15.53 3.02
C THR A 37 -7.71 14.48 1.92
N ASN A 38 -7.05 14.71 0.78
CA ASN A 38 -6.93 13.73 -0.29
C ASN A 38 -5.56 13.05 -0.20
N PHE A 39 -5.54 11.74 -0.36
CA PHE A 39 -4.34 10.91 -0.40
C PHE A 39 -4.21 10.29 -1.79
N GLN A 40 -3.11 10.55 -2.47
CA GLN A 40 -2.71 9.85 -3.68
C GLN A 40 -1.67 8.81 -3.31
N VAL A 41 -2.02 7.54 -3.41
CA VAL A 41 -1.14 6.40 -3.14
C VAL A 41 -0.70 5.80 -4.47
N GLN A 42 0.59 5.74 -4.70
CA GLN A 42 1.18 5.18 -5.91
C GLN A 42 2.30 4.22 -5.53
N SER A 43 2.39 3.10 -6.23
CA SER A 43 3.57 2.25 -6.19
C SER A 43 4.07 1.96 -7.59
N SER A 44 5.39 1.83 -7.72
CA SER A 44 6.07 1.49 -8.97
C SER A 44 7.22 0.54 -8.69
N GLY A 45 7.61 -0.24 -9.68
CA GLY A 45 8.67 -1.23 -9.58
C GLY A 45 8.21 -2.60 -10.03
N GLU A 46 9.18 -3.49 -10.22
CA GLU A 46 8.96 -4.86 -10.65
C GLU A 46 9.58 -5.83 -9.62
N GLY A 47 9.03 -7.04 -9.55
CA GLY A 47 9.55 -8.09 -8.66
C GLY A 47 9.14 -7.92 -7.20
N SER A 48 10.09 -8.18 -6.30
CA SER A 48 9.83 -8.28 -4.86
C SER A 48 9.90 -6.95 -4.10
N GLN A 49 10.26 -5.85 -4.75
CA GLN A 49 10.34 -4.53 -4.13
C GLN A 49 9.66 -3.48 -4.98
N GLN A 50 8.91 -2.59 -4.32
CA GLN A 50 8.27 -1.44 -4.96
C GLN A 50 8.64 -0.15 -4.25
N GLN A 51 8.65 0.96 -5.02
CA GLN A 51 8.73 2.30 -4.49
C GLN A 51 7.32 2.80 -4.21
N LEU A 52 6.99 2.97 -2.94
CA LEU A 52 5.73 3.56 -2.49
C LEU A 52 5.89 5.07 -2.38
N THR A 53 4.94 5.80 -2.96
CA THR A 53 4.80 7.25 -2.80
C THR A 53 3.38 7.57 -2.34
N ILE A 54 3.27 8.35 -1.26
CA ILE A 54 2.00 8.88 -0.78
C ILE A 54 2.12 10.41 -0.79
N THR A 55 1.24 11.07 -1.52
CA THR A 55 1.12 12.52 -1.52
C THR A 55 -0.24 12.94 -0.99
N THR A 56 -0.30 14.10 -0.35
CA THR A 56 -1.53 14.63 0.22
C THR A 56 -1.85 16.01 -0.32
N THR A 57 -3.13 16.32 -0.47
CA THR A 57 -3.64 17.66 -0.75
C THR A 57 -4.83 17.96 0.17
N GLY A 58 -5.09 19.23 0.42
CA GLY A 58 -6.20 19.65 1.30
C GLY A 58 -5.84 19.74 2.77
N ALA A 59 -4.82 19.03 3.25
CA ALA A 59 -4.32 19.15 4.61
C ALA A 59 -3.72 20.55 4.88
N LYS A 60 -3.92 21.06 6.09
CA LYS A 60 -3.37 22.34 6.53
C LYS A 60 -2.73 22.18 7.91
N PRO A 61 -1.39 22.35 8.03
CA PRO A 61 -0.43 22.63 6.95
C PRO A 61 -0.31 21.46 5.96
N ALA A 62 0.26 21.74 4.77
CA ALA A 62 0.54 20.72 3.77
C ALA A 62 1.53 19.68 4.33
N ILE A 63 1.24 18.41 4.11
CA ILE A 63 2.07 17.30 4.60
C ILE A 63 3.12 16.96 3.55
N LYS A 64 4.34 16.72 3.99
CA LYS A 64 5.43 16.27 3.12
C LYS A 64 5.11 14.92 2.47
N PRO A 65 5.45 14.73 1.17
CA PRO A 65 5.31 13.43 0.53
C PRO A 65 6.11 12.35 1.25
N ILE A 66 5.46 11.19 1.45
CA ILE A 66 6.10 9.99 1.98
C ILE A 66 6.64 9.19 0.80
N ARG A 67 7.90 8.79 0.86
CA ARG A 67 8.55 7.92 -0.12
C ARG A 67 9.38 6.88 0.59
N GLN A 68 9.11 5.61 0.27
CA GLN A 68 9.86 4.50 0.84
C GLN A 68 9.81 3.27 -0.07
N THR A 69 10.80 2.40 0.07
CA THR A 69 10.77 1.07 -0.53
C THR A 69 9.94 0.13 0.35
N VAL A 70 9.09 -0.68 -0.26
CA VAL A 70 8.33 -1.74 0.39
C VAL A 70 8.75 -3.10 -0.16
N ASN A 71 8.78 -4.13 0.69
CA ASN A 71 9.17 -5.49 0.32
C ASN A 71 7.92 -6.31 -0.04
N GLY A 72 7.48 -6.18 -1.27
CA GLY A 72 6.26 -6.80 -1.78
C GLY A 72 5.52 -5.90 -2.76
N GLN A 73 4.28 -6.27 -3.01
CA GLN A 73 3.37 -5.51 -3.87
C GLN A 73 2.35 -4.78 -3.02
N VAL A 74 2.08 -3.52 -3.35
CA VAL A 74 0.95 -2.79 -2.78
C VAL A 74 -0.33 -3.36 -3.36
N VAL A 75 -1.18 -3.92 -2.49
CA VAL A 75 -2.44 -4.59 -2.88
C VAL A 75 -3.69 -3.82 -2.48
N GLY A 76 -3.55 -2.82 -1.61
CA GLY A 76 -4.67 -2.01 -1.17
C GLY A 76 -4.24 -0.77 -0.40
N ALA A 77 -5.17 0.16 -0.25
CA ALA A 77 -5.02 1.30 0.65
C ALA A 77 -6.40 1.77 1.12
N GLU A 78 -6.48 2.22 2.37
CA GLU A 78 -7.69 2.77 3.01
C GLU A 78 -7.34 3.97 3.88
N VAL A 79 -8.29 4.85 4.10
CA VAL A 79 -8.21 5.97 5.03
C VAL A 79 -9.23 5.81 6.14
N ALA A 80 -8.86 6.18 7.35
CA ALA A 80 -9.73 6.13 8.52
C ALA A 80 -9.32 7.21 9.54
N ASP A 81 -10.14 7.38 10.57
CA ASP A 81 -9.83 8.14 11.79
C ASP A 81 -10.08 7.19 12.98
N LEU A 82 -9.15 6.23 13.15
CA LEU A 82 -9.31 5.14 14.13
C LEU A 82 -9.11 5.59 15.59
N ASN A 83 -8.57 6.78 15.79
CA ASN A 83 -8.42 7.37 17.12
C ASN A 83 -9.46 8.46 17.41
N ALA A 84 -10.34 8.76 16.44
CA ALA A 84 -11.43 9.74 16.53
C ALA A 84 -10.93 11.15 16.91
N ASN A 85 -9.76 11.55 16.41
CA ASN A 85 -9.17 12.87 16.71
C ASN A 85 -9.54 13.95 15.66
N GLY A 86 -10.29 13.59 14.62
CA GLY A 86 -10.71 14.47 13.53
C GLY A 86 -9.62 14.67 12.47
N LEU A 87 -8.53 13.90 12.51
CA LEU A 87 -7.45 13.91 11.51
C LEU A 87 -7.32 12.50 10.92
N PRO A 88 -7.25 12.37 9.58
CA PRO A 88 -7.25 11.05 8.95
C PRO A 88 -5.92 10.33 9.08
N GLU A 89 -5.96 9.01 9.10
CA GLU A 89 -4.83 8.12 8.87
C GLU A 89 -4.92 7.48 7.48
N ILE A 90 -3.76 7.14 6.92
CA ILE A 90 -3.63 6.33 5.71
C ILE A 90 -3.01 4.97 6.05
N TYR A 91 -3.64 3.91 5.58
CA TYR A 91 -3.20 2.51 5.71
C TYR A 91 -2.95 1.95 4.31
N VAL A 92 -1.75 1.49 4.03
CA VAL A 92 -1.35 0.87 2.76
C VAL A 92 -0.99 -0.58 3.02
N TYR A 93 -1.61 -1.49 2.31
CA TYR A 93 -1.45 -2.93 2.47
C TYR A 93 -0.44 -3.44 1.46
N VAL A 94 0.58 -4.11 1.96
CA VAL A 94 1.67 -4.69 1.16
C VAL A 94 1.64 -6.21 1.34
N GLN A 95 1.72 -6.92 0.24
CA GLN A 95 1.79 -8.37 0.23
C GLN A 95 3.15 -8.82 -0.26
N GLY A 96 3.87 -9.59 0.55
CA GLY A 96 5.18 -10.11 0.23
C GLY A 96 5.16 -11.01 -1.01
N ALA A 97 6.22 -10.91 -1.81
CA ALA A 97 6.43 -11.77 -2.97
C ALA A 97 6.88 -13.16 -2.50
N GLY A 98 6.06 -14.16 -2.73
CA GLY A 98 6.38 -15.54 -2.37
C GLY A 98 5.14 -16.37 -2.09
N SER A 99 5.30 -17.68 -1.98
CA SER A 99 4.19 -18.61 -1.76
C SER A 99 3.47 -18.41 -0.43
N CYS A 100 4.12 -17.73 0.52
CA CYS A 100 3.58 -17.48 1.85
C CYS A 100 3.03 -16.05 2.02
N SER A 101 3.06 -15.21 1.02
CA SER A 101 2.38 -13.88 0.98
C SER A 101 2.18 -13.21 2.35
N TYR A 102 3.28 -12.92 3.06
CA TYR A 102 3.22 -12.18 4.33
C TYR A 102 2.65 -10.79 4.09
N GLY A 103 1.71 -10.38 4.93
CA GLY A 103 1.14 -9.05 4.86
C GLY A 103 1.86 -8.07 5.76
N GLU A 104 2.09 -6.86 5.25
CA GLU A 104 2.63 -5.71 5.96
C GLU A 104 1.67 -4.52 5.82
N VAL A 105 1.64 -3.65 6.82
CA VAL A 105 0.89 -2.40 6.78
C VAL A 105 1.87 -1.23 6.91
N VAL A 106 1.90 -0.40 5.89
CA VAL A 106 2.56 0.90 5.93
C VAL A 106 1.50 1.94 6.24
N ALA A 107 1.61 2.60 7.40
CA ALA A 107 0.58 3.51 7.83
C ALA A 107 1.14 4.79 8.47
N TYR A 108 0.40 5.90 8.28
CA TYR A 108 0.76 7.21 8.78
C TYR A 108 -0.49 7.98 9.22
N ALA A 109 -0.36 8.66 10.36
CA ALA A 109 -1.35 9.61 10.83
C ALA A 109 -1.01 11.04 10.33
N VAL A 110 -2.05 11.76 9.93
CA VAL A 110 -1.99 13.21 9.76
C VAL A 110 -2.00 13.82 11.15
N ILE A 111 -1.01 14.66 11.44
CA ILE A 111 -0.93 15.38 12.70
C ILE A 111 -1.00 16.90 12.45
N LYS A 112 -1.14 17.69 13.51
CA LYS A 112 -1.14 19.17 13.43
C LYS A 112 0.24 19.74 13.05
N GLY A 113 0.90 19.14 12.06
CA GLY A 113 2.22 19.53 11.56
C GLY A 113 2.34 19.17 10.09
N ASN A 114 3.51 19.41 9.51
CA ASN A 114 3.79 19.09 8.12
C ASN A 114 4.50 17.72 7.93
N GLU A 115 4.86 17.07 9.02
CA GLU A 115 5.46 15.74 9.00
C GLU A 115 4.38 14.69 9.26
N PRO A 116 4.32 13.61 8.46
CA PRO A 116 3.46 12.47 8.75
C PRO A 116 4.02 11.70 9.95
N SER A 117 3.14 11.27 10.85
CA SER A 117 3.55 10.47 12.00
C SER A 117 3.38 8.98 11.69
N PRO A 118 4.43 8.15 11.80
CA PRO A 118 4.31 6.74 11.50
C PRO A 118 3.39 6.03 12.49
N ILE A 119 2.68 5.01 11.98
CA ILE A 119 1.84 4.11 12.77
C ILE A 119 2.49 2.73 12.71
N THR A 120 2.78 2.15 13.87
CA THR A 120 3.40 0.84 14.00
C THR A 120 2.34 -0.24 14.20
N LEU A 121 2.35 -1.27 13.36
CA LEU A 121 1.66 -2.54 13.61
C LEU A 121 2.66 -3.47 14.31
N PRO A 122 2.42 -3.90 15.57
CA PRO A 122 3.34 -4.78 16.27
C PRO A 122 3.33 -6.19 15.68
N GLU A 123 4.42 -6.90 15.87
CA GLU A 123 4.49 -8.32 15.55
C GLU A 123 3.47 -9.13 16.37
N LEU A 124 3.05 -10.26 15.81
CA LEU A 124 2.21 -11.21 16.53
C LEU A 124 3.04 -11.92 17.60
N THR A 125 2.52 -12.00 18.81
CA THR A 125 3.17 -12.67 19.94
C THR A 125 2.18 -13.49 20.75
N GLY A 126 2.70 -14.47 21.52
CA GLY A 126 1.89 -15.28 22.41
C GLY A 126 0.75 -16.01 21.70
N ALA A 127 -0.41 -16.06 22.32
CA ALA A 127 -1.60 -16.74 21.79
C ALA A 127 -2.08 -16.18 20.44
N ASN A 128 -1.77 -14.92 20.11
CA ASN A 128 -2.13 -14.32 18.83
C ASN A 128 -1.28 -14.86 17.67
N ALA A 129 -0.07 -15.34 17.96
CA ALA A 129 0.84 -15.93 16.96
C ALA A 129 0.64 -17.44 16.76
N GLU A 130 -0.11 -18.13 17.64
CA GLU A 130 -0.31 -19.58 17.53
C GLU A 130 -0.94 -19.97 16.19
N GLY A 131 -0.26 -20.85 15.44
CA GLY A 131 -0.69 -21.33 14.15
C GLY A 131 -0.60 -20.29 13.03
N TYR A 132 -0.02 -19.11 13.28
CA TYR A 132 0.24 -18.13 12.22
C TYR A 132 1.42 -18.60 11.35
N GLN A 133 1.24 -18.52 10.04
CA GLN A 133 2.34 -18.66 9.08
C GLN A 133 2.33 -17.51 8.06
N CYS A 134 1.20 -17.22 7.43
CA CYS A 134 1.11 -16.25 6.33
C CYS A 134 -0.33 -15.97 5.88
N HIS A 135 -0.47 -15.35 4.69
CA HIS A 135 -1.73 -15.01 4.02
C HIS A 135 -2.57 -13.99 4.79
N ASP A 136 -1.91 -12.96 5.30
CA ASP A 136 -2.59 -11.86 5.95
C ASP A 136 -3.52 -11.10 5.00
N GLN A 137 -4.66 -10.70 5.53
CA GLN A 137 -5.59 -9.78 4.92
C GLN A 137 -5.85 -8.64 5.90
N PHE A 138 -5.81 -7.40 5.40
CA PHE A 138 -6.06 -6.22 6.20
C PHE A 138 -7.26 -5.45 5.66
N GLN A 139 -8.04 -4.88 6.55
CA GLN A 139 -9.17 -4.02 6.22
C GLN A 139 -9.50 -3.11 7.40
N VAL A 140 -9.86 -1.87 7.11
CA VAL A 140 -10.52 -1.01 8.11
C VAL A 140 -11.96 -1.49 8.29
N VAL A 141 -12.33 -1.81 9.53
CA VAL A 141 -13.68 -2.24 9.88
C VAL A 141 -14.14 -1.41 11.06
N GLU A 142 -15.18 -0.61 10.85
CA GLU A 142 -15.69 0.32 11.86
C GLU A 142 -14.58 1.23 12.42
N ASP A 143 -14.18 1.04 13.65
CA ASP A 143 -13.17 1.83 14.36
C ASP A 143 -11.88 1.05 14.63
N CYS A 144 -11.58 0.02 13.84
CA CYS A 144 -10.33 -0.75 13.97
C CYS A 144 -9.74 -1.17 12.62
N LEU A 145 -8.44 -1.42 12.64
CA LEU A 145 -7.77 -2.18 11.59
C LEU A 145 -7.90 -3.67 11.89
N ALA A 146 -8.65 -4.40 11.08
CA ALA A 146 -8.75 -5.85 11.16
C ALA A 146 -7.59 -6.50 10.41
N ARG A 147 -6.90 -7.43 11.07
CA ARG A 147 -5.93 -8.36 10.47
C ARG A 147 -6.52 -9.76 10.53
N ARG A 148 -6.70 -10.40 9.38
CA ARG A 148 -7.21 -11.77 9.27
C ARG A 148 -6.17 -12.66 8.62
N PHE A 149 -6.03 -13.89 9.13
CA PHE A 149 -5.13 -14.89 8.57
C PHE A 149 -5.61 -16.31 8.92
N PRO A 150 -5.26 -17.32 8.09
CA PRO A 150 -5.55 -18.72 8.37
C PRO A 150 -4.70 -19.26 9.51
N ILE A 151 -5.27 -20.19 10.30
CA ILE A 151 -4.58 -20.91 11.37
C ILE A 151 -4.10 -22.24 10.82
N TYR A 152 -2.80 -22.47 10.91
CA TYR A 152 -2.14 -23.71 10.48
C TYR A 152 -1.98 -24.66 11.66
N LYS A 153 -2.26 -25.94 11.41
CA LYS A 153 -1.97 -27.05 12.33
C LYS A 153 -0.67 -27.74 11.95
N PRO A 154 -0.03 -28.49 12.86
CA PRO A 154 1.11 -29.32 12.51
C PRO A 154 0.82 -30.25 11.32
N GLY A 155 1.65 -30.20 10.29
CA GLY A 155 1.50 -30.95 9.05
C GLY A 155 0.73 -30.24 7.93
N ASP A 156 0.16 -29.06 8.17
CA ASP A 156 -0.46 -28.25 7.11
C ASP A 156 0.61 -27.72 6.14
N SER A 157 0.24 -27.63 4.86
CA SER A 157 1.05 -26.92 3.87
C SER A 157 0.64 -25.44 3.79
N ASN A 158 1.51 -24.57 3.25
CA ASN A 158 1.20 -23.14 3.04
C ASN A 158 -0.08 -22.91 2.26
N ALA A 159 -0.43 -23.83 1.33
CA ALA A 159 -1.63 -23.71 0.51
C ALA A 159 -2.89 -24.22 1.22
N LYS A 160 -2.79 -24.90 2.36
CA LYS A 160 -3.93 -25.57 2.99
C LYS A 160 -3.83 -25.54 4.52
N ALA A 161 -4.31 -24.45 5.10
CA ALA A 161 -4.51 -24.36 6.53
C ALA A 161 -5.79 -25.09 6.96
N SER A 162 -5.76 -25.79 8.09
CA SER A 162 -6.89 -26.58 8.60
C SER A 162 -7.40 -26.12 9.98
N GLY A 163 -6.85 -25.04 10.53
CA GLY A 163 -7.17 -24.54 11.86
C GLY A 163 -8.28 -23.48 11.91
N GLY A 164 -8.89 -23.17 10.76
CA GLY A 164 -9.86 -22.06 10.66
C GLY A 164 -9.16 -20.71 10.40
N GLN A 165 -9.82 -19.64 10.76
CA GLN A 165 -9.34 -18.27 10.59
C GLN A 165 -9.20 -17.58 11.93
N ARG A 166 -8.21 -16.69 12.05
CA ARG A 166 -8.12 -15.73 13.16
C ARG A 166 -8.29 -14.32 12.60
N GLN A 167 -9.07 -13.51 13.29
CA GLN A 167 -9.17 -12.08 13.06
C GLN A 167 -8.79 -11.34 14.33
N ILE A 168 -7.95 -10.34 14.20
CA ILE A 168 -7.54 -9.46 15.28
C ILE A 168 -7.92 -8.05 14.90
N CYS A 169 -8.68 -7.38 15.79
CA CYS A 169 -9.00 -5.97 15.65
C CYS A 169 -7.96 -5.14 16.41
N TYR A 170 -7.36 -4.17 15.76
CA TYR A 170 -6.37 -3.26 16.33
C TYR A 170 -6.92 -1.84 16.38
N LYS A 171 -6.89 -1.23 17.56
CA LYS A 171 -7.19 0.21 17.73
C LYS A 171 -5.93 1.04 17.77
N LEU A 172 -6.01 2.22 17.19
CA LEU A 172 -4.90 3.17 17.19
C LEU A 172 -4.78 3.85 18.56
N LYS A 173 -3.60 3.79 19.14
CA LYS A 173 -3.26 4.40 20.44
C LYS A 173 -1.96 5.19 20.33
N ALA A 174 -1.81 6.21 21.15
CA ALA A 174 -0.53 6.91 21.30
C ALA A 174 0.54 5.94 21.84
N GLY A 175 1.73 5.97 21.24
CA GLY A 175 2.93 5.27 21.66
C GLY A 175 4.01 6.27 22.07
N GLU A 176 5.19 5.77 22.46
CA GLU A 176 6.31 6.61 22.90
C GLU A 176 6.93 7.43 21.74
N ALA A 177 6.99 6.84 20.54
CA ALA A 177 7.62 7.44 19.36
C ALA A 177 6.65 7.62 18.17
N GLY A 178 5.36 7.77 18.43
CA GLY A 178 4.35 7.90 17.40
C GLY A 178 3.07 7.17 17.77
N TRP A 179 2.43 6.55 16.77
CA TRP A 179 1.18 5.81 16.95
C TRP A 179 1.41 4.31 16.91
N LEU A 180 0.63 3.57 17.69
CA LEU A 180 0.72 2.12 17.81
C LEU A 180 -0.66 1.49 17.65
N LEU A 181 -0.75 0.47 16.81
CA LEU A 181 -1.93 -0.38 16.67
C LEU A 181 -1.90 -1.44 17.80
N ARG A 182 -2.84 -1.35 18.74
CA ARG A 182 -2.95 -2.32 19.85
C ARG A 182 -4.10 -3.28 19.62
N PRO A 183 -3.88 -4.60 19.78
CA PRO A 183 -4.95 -5.57 19.67
C PRO A 183 -5.99 -5.35 20.78
N THR A 184 -7.27 -5.40 20.42
CA THR A 184 -8.40 -5.18 21.35
C THR A 184 -9.38 -6.34 21.38
N SER A 185 -9.56 -7.05 20.27
CA SER A 185 -10.33 -8.28 20.22
C SER A 185 -9.68 -9.30 19.31
N VAL A 186 -9.93 -10.56 19.57
CA VAL A 186 -9.43 -11.71 18.79
C VAL A 186 -10.57 -12.70 18.62
N ASP A 187 -10.94 -12.97 17.39
CA ASP A 187 -11.96 -13.91 17.00
C ASP A 187 -11.35 -15.08 16.24
N LYS A 188 -11.88 -16.29 16.46
CA LYS A 188 -11.57 -17.51 15.70
C LYS A 188 -12.86 -18.08 15.12
N PHE A 189 -12.84 -18.50 13.87
CA PHE A 189 -14.00 -19.06 13.16
C PHE A 189 -13.58 -20.00 12.03
#